data_61575f0557ce307cafe285cd45b2816d
#
_entry.id   61575f0557ce307cafe285cd45b2816d
#
_cell.length_a   1.000
_cell.length_b   1.000
_cell.length_c   1.000
_cell.angle_alpha   90.00
_cell.angle_beta   90.00
_cell.angle_gamma   90.00
#
_symmetry.space_group_name_H-M   'P 1'
#
loop_
_entity.id
_entity.type
_entity.pdbx_description
1 polymer ?
#
loop_
_entity_poly.entity_id
_entity_poly.type
_entity_poly.pdbx_seq_one_letter_code
_entity_poly.pdbx_strand_id
1 'polypeptide(L)'
;MRVLHAADLHLDSAFAGLDDEKAALFRQESRDTLRRMVDWGNDHAADVMLLAGDLFDSDSLFSQTARTLALALARFRGKVFLAPGNHDFYAAGSSYDAVDWPENVHIFTARTPQTVLLPELNASVTGAAFTAAEEWQPFDGAAFSGGDAPIRLGILHGEVTRGESKYRAIAPSEIKKTDLTYLALGHVHRCGGVQWAGKTAYAYSGCLPGRGFDETGDKGFLFGEVTPEGVDMEFVPFALRRYQSVTADITEREPAEAVRQALEPDCGQDICRVLLTGARREELSLAALQAELAGLCAALELTDETYPEEDIWARCGEDSLRGLFLQELRERYDAAEEAEKDGILRAARFGLAALENRDL
;
A
#
# COMPACT_ATOMS: atom_id res chain seq x y z
N MET A 1 -4.70 -1.10 27.79
CA MET A 1 -3.27 -1.07 27.39
C MET A 1 -3.14 -0.45 26.02
N ARG A 2 -2.01 0.20 25.72
CA ARG A 2 -1.74 0.77 24.40
C ARG A 2 -0.99 -0.23 23.52
N VAL A 3 -1.53 -0.46 22.33
CA VAL A 3 -1.02 -1.45 21.37
C VAL A 3 -0.60 -0.75 20.08
N LEU A 4 0.61 -1.05 19.60
CA LEU A 4 1.09 -0.72 18.28
C LEU A 4 1.05 -1.99 17.43
N HIS A 5 0.38 -1.97 16.29
CA HIS A 5 0.26 -3.10 15.37
C HIS A 5 0.79 -2.70 13.99
N ALA A 6 1.86 -3.34 13.56
CA ALA A 6 2.44 -3.22 12.23
C ALA A 6 2.67 -4.60 11.60
N ALA A 7 2.78 -4.64 10.27
CA ALA A 7 3.05 -5.85 9.50
C ALA A 7 3.71 -5.46 8.17
N ASP A 8 4.11 -6.46 7.39
CA ASP A 8 4.50 -6.32 5.99
C ASP A 8 5.55 -5.22 5.78
N LEU A 9 6.61 -5.24 6.61
CA LEU A 9 7.71 -4.26 6.51
C LEU A 9 8.63 -4.54 5.32
N HIS A 10 8.73 -5.80 4.91
CA HIS A 10 9.54 -6.25 3.79
C HIS A 10 10.90 -5.57 3.72
N LEU A 11 11.62 -5.58 4.84
CA LEU A 11 12.96 -5.01 4.92
C LEU A 11 13.87 -5.66 3.87
N ASP A 12 14.69 -4.85 3.23
CA ASP A 12 15.58 -5.22 2.13
C ASP A 12 14.87 -5.59 0.82
N SER A 13 13.62 -5.17 0.62
CA SER A 13 12.95 -5.29 -0.66
C SER A 13 13.79 -4.70 -1.81
N ALA A 14 13.67 -5.31 -2.99
CA ALA A 14 14.50 -4.96 -4.14
C ALA A 14 14.21 -3.56 -4.70
N PHE A 15 12.99 -3.00 -4.47
CA PHE A 15 12.51 -1.76 -5.12
C PHE A 15 12.68 -1.78 -6.64
N ALA A 16 12.15 -2.84 -7.25
CA ALA A 16 12.24 -3.05 -8.70
C ALA A 16 11.71 -1.83 -9.48
N GLY A 17 12.44 -1.41 -10.52
CA GLY A 17 12.08 -0.23 -11.33
C GLY A 17 12.79 1.06 -10.92
N LEU A 18 13.54 1.08 -9.81
CA LEU A 18 14.44 2.18 -9.45
C LEU A 18 15.89 1.84 -9.86
N ASP A 19 16.69 2.89 -10.06
CA ASP A 19 18.13 2.72 -10.18
C ASP A 19 18.77 2.22 -8.88
N ASP A 20 19.95 1.62 -8.96
CA ASP A 20 20.62 0.96 -7.83
C ASP A 20 20.87 1.92 -6.65
N GLU A 21 21.16 3.20 -6.93
CA GLU A 21 21.44 4.21 -5.92
C GLU A 21 20.18 4.54 -5.14
N LYS A 22 19.06 4.81 -5.83
CA LYS A 22 17.76 5.05 -5.21
C LYS A 22 17.22 3.83 -4.46
N ALA A 23 17.37 2.63 -5.05
CA ALA A 23 16.98 1.40 -4.38
C ALA A 23 17.76 1.18 -3.08
N ALA A 24 19.06 1.47 -3.06
CA ALA A 24 19.89 1.39 -1.85
C ALA A 24 19.46 2.44 -0.80
N LEU A 25 19.17 3.66 -1.23
CA LEU A 25 18.64 4.72 -0.37
C LEU A 25 17.31 4.29 0.27
N PHE A 26 16.37 3.77 -0.51
CA PHE A 26 15.03 3.40 -0.01
C PHE A 26 15.08 2.20 0.95
N ARG A 27 15.97 1.23 0.70
CA ARG A 27 16.25 0.16 1.69
C ARG A 27 16.77 0.73 3.02
N GLN A 28 17.66 1.72 2.95
CA GLN A 28 18.14 2.40 4.18
C GLN A 28 17.01 3.16 4.88
N GLU A 29 16.18 3.86 4.15
CA GLU A 29 15.02 4.58 4.70
C GLU A 29 14.00 3.62 5.33
N SER A 30 13.78 2.43 4.78
CA SER A 30 12.92 1.40 5.37
C SER A 30 13.45 0.97 6.74
N ARG A 31 14.78 0.73 6.84
CA ARG A 31 15.42 0.41 8.14
C ARG A 31 15.35 1.58 9.14
N ASP A 32 15.44 2.82 8.67
CA ASP A 32 15.31 4.00 9.51
C ASP A 32 13.87 4.23 9.94
N THR A 33 12.91 3.91 9.09
CA THR A 33 11.47 3.95 9.42
C THR A 33 11.14 3.00 10.58
N LEU A 34 11.73 1.79 10.58
CA LEU A 34 11.60 0.87 11.71
C LEU A 34 12.10 1.50 13.02
N ARG A 35 13.29 2.12 13.03
CA ARG A 35 13.82 2.78 14.23
C ARG A 35 12.92 3.90 14.70
N ARG A 36 12.45 4.73 13.78
CA ARG A 36 11.49 5.81 14.07
C ARG A 36 10.19 5.27 14.66
N MET A 37 9.67 4.14 14.16
CA MET A 37 8.47 3.50 14.68
C MET A 37 8.66 3.04 16.13
N VAL A 38 9.80 2.45 16.46
CA VAL A 38 10.14 2.05 17.83
C VAL A 38 10.23 3.27 18.76
N ASP A 39 10.91 4.34 18.34
CA ASP A 39 11.03 5.57 19.12
C ASP A 39 9.65 6.23 19.31
N TRP A 40 8.83 6.28 18.25
CA TRP A 40 7.46 6.79 18.30
C TRP A 40 6.59 5.99 19.28
N GLY A 41 6.66 4.64 19.24
CA GLY A 41 5.94 3.78 20.17
C GLY A 41 6.33 4.04 21.62
N ASN A 42 7.62 4.28 21.89
CA ASN A 42 8.11 4.66 23.23
C ASN A 42 7.58 6.02 23.69
N ASP A 43 7.55 7.01 22.79
CA ASP A 43 7.09 8.37 23.07
C ASP A 43 5.58 8.41 23.34
N HIS A 44 4.83 7.49 22.72
CA HIS A 44 3.38 7.34 22.93
C HIS A 44 3.02 6.30 23.99
N ALA A 45 4.02 5.83 24.76
CA ALA A 45 3.86 4.87 25.84
C ALA A 45 3.09 3.60 25.40
N ALA A 46 3.49 3.02 24.25
CA ALA A 46 2.97 1.73 23.81
C ALA A 46 3.46 0.62 24.76
N ASP A 47 2.52 -0.17 25.30
CA ASP A 47 2.82 -1.27 26.20
C ASP A 47 3.24 -2.52 25.42
N VAL A 48 2.60 -2.74 24.27
CA VAL A 48 2.79 -3.91 23.41
C VAL A 48 2.93 -3.48 21.95
N MET A 49 3.90 -4.10 21.26
CA MET A 49 4.07 -4.01 19.81
C MET A 49 3.80 -5.38 19.19
N LEU A 50 2.86 -5.45 18.25
CA LEU A 50 2.51 -6.64 17.49
C LEU A 50 3.04 -6.48 16.05
N LEU A 51 3.95 -7.35 15.63
CA LEU A 51 4.54 -7.37 14.29
C LEU A 51 4.06 -8.63 13.55
N ALA A 52 3.02 -8.47 12.73
CA ALA A 52 2.22 -9.57 12.19
C ALA A 52 2.75 -10.14 10.86
N GLY A 53 4.04 -10.40 10.78
CA GLY A 53 4.71 -11.14 9.69
C GLY A 53 5.17 -10.29 8.52
N ASP A 54 5.87 -10.96 7.59
CA ASP A 54 6.50 -10.40 6.41
C ASP A 54 7.38 -9.18 6.74
N LEU A 55 8.23 -9.33 7.77
CA LEU A 55 9.18 -8.28 8.16
C LEU A 55 10.39 -8.25 7.22
N PHE A 56 10.71 -9.39 6.59
CA PHE A 56 11.76 -9.54 5.58
C PHE A 56 11.14 -9.96 4.25
N ASP A 57 11.74 -9.54 3.14
CA ASP A 57 11.21 -9.81 1.79
C ASP A 57 11.57 -11.20 1.26
N SER A 58 12.40 -11.96 1.97
CA SER A 58 12.74 -13.34 1.62
C SER A 58 13.26 -14.13 2.82
N ASP A 59 13.20 -15.45 2.70
CA ASP A 59 13.82 -16.42 3.61
C ASP A 59 15.37 -16.43 3.54
N SER A 60 15.95 -15.79 2.53
CA SER A 60 17.40 -15.70 2.38
C SER A 60 18.01 -14.73 3.39
N LEU A 61 18.98 -15.27 4.13
CA LEU A 61 19.67 -14.64 5.26
C LEU A 61 20.35 -13.31 4.91
N PHE A 62 19.65 -12.21 5.15
CA PHE A 62 20.34 -10.95 5.41
C PHE A 62 20.56 -10.81 6.93
N SER A 63 21.52 -11.56 7.47
CA SER A 63 21.82 -11.57 8.92
C SER A 63 22.08 -10.18 9.48
N GLN A 64 22.53 -9.24 8.64
CA GLN A 64 22.73 -7.85 9.03
C GLN A 64 21.39 -7.12 9.26
N THR A 65 20.38 -7.38 8.44
CA THR A 65 19.06 -6.74 8.58
C THR A 65 18.31 -7.31 9.77
N ALA A 66 18.36 -8.62 9.99
CA ALA A 66 17.79 -9.24 11.19
C ALA A 66 18.44 -8.70 12.48
N ARG A 67 19.76 -8.52 12.49
CA ARG A 67 20.46 -7.85 13.61
C ARG A 67 20.04 -6.40 13.79
N THR A 68 19.84 -5.67 12.69
CA THR A 68 19.38 -4.27 12.74
C THR A 68 17.97 -4.19 13.33
N LEU A 69 17.08 -5.11 12.96
CA LEU A 69 15.74 -5.23 13.53
C LEU A 69 15.84 -5.56 15.04
N ALA A 70 16.61 -6.57 15.43
CA ALA A 70 16.79 -6.95 16.84
C ALA A 70 17.30 -5.75 17.69
N LEU A 71 18.33 -5.03 17.21
CA LEU A 71 18.87 -3.86 17.88
C LEU A 71 17.85 -2.72 17.99
N ALA A 72 17.02 -2.50 16.98
CA ALA A 72 15.97 -1.51 17.04
C ALA A 72 14.90 -1.90 18.07
N LEU A 73 14.44 -3.15 18.04
CA LEU A 73 13.44 -3.66 18.98
C LEU A 73 13.93 -3.73 20.43
N ALA A 74 15.23 -3.92 20.67
CA ALA A 74 15.83 -3.82 22.01
C ALA A 74 15.59 -2.46 22.70
N ARG A 75 15.36 -1.40 21.92
CA ARG A 75 15.09 -0.04 22.45
C ARG A 75 13.62 0.16 22.82
N PHE A 76 12.74 -0.72 22.40
CA PHE A 76 11.33 -0.62 22.78
C PHE A 76 11.15 -0.96 24.26
N ARG A 77 10.46 -0.08 25.00
CA ARG A 77 10.30 -0.22 26.46
C ARG A 77 9.25 -1.25 26.86
N GLY A 78 8.29 -1.52 25.98
CA GLY A 78 7.25 -2.53 26.18
C GLY A 78 7.65 -3.92 25.69
N LYS A 79 6.66 -4.80 25.51
CA LYS A 79 6.85 -6.14 24.95
C LYS A 79 6.59 -6.18 23.46
N VAL A 80 7.40 -6.91 22.72
CA VAL A 80 7.26 -7.10 21.26
C VAL A 80 6.91 -8.55 20.98
N PHE A 81 5.90 -8.75 20.13
CA PHE A 81 5.49 -10.06 19.65
C PHE A 81 5.60 -10.13 18.14
N LEU A 82 6.23 -11.16 17.63
CA LEU A 82 6.50 -11.42 16.23
C LEU A 82 5.85 -12.74 15.81
N ALA A 83 5.04 -12.71 14.76
CA ALA A 83 4.51 -13.89 14.12
C ALA A 83 5.01 -13.93 12.66
N PRO A 84 6.03 -14.75 12.30
CA PRO A 84 6.54 -14.87 10.95
C PRO A 84 5.46 -15.07 9.90
N GLY A 85 5.59 -14.40 8.72
CA GLY A 85 4.69 -14.49 7.59
C GLY A 85 5.14 -15.50 6.54
N ASN A 86 4.59 -15.40 5.34
CA ASN A 86 4.89 -16.35 4.27
C ASN A 86 6.18 -16.01 3.50
N HIS A 87 6.63 -14.75 3.49
CA HIS A 87 7.92 -14.36 2.91
C HIS A 87 9.09 -14.68 3.82
N ASP A 88 8.88 -14.64 5.11
CA ASP A 88 9.92 -14.78 6.13
C ASP A 88 9.62 -15.91 7.14
N PHE A 89 9.04 -17.00 6.67
CA PHE A 89 8.59 -18.10 7.53
C PHE A 89 9.68 -18.62 8.48
N TYR A 90 9.26 -19.09 9.65
CA TYR A 90 10.18 -19.68 10.63
C TYR A 90 10.67 -21.06 10.19
N ALA A 91 11.97 -21.21 10.06
CA ALA A 91 12.66 -22.47 9.81
C ALA A 91 14.03 -22.45 10.49
N ALA A 92 14.64 -23.62 10.63
CA ALA A 92 16.04 -23.70 11.09
C ALA A 92 16.96 -22.95 10.13
N GLY A 93 17.73 -22.00 10.65
CA GLY A 93 18.61 -21.12 9.87
C GLY A 93 17.89 -19.96 9.19
N SER A 94 16.60 -19.74 9.41
CA SER A 94 15.90 -18.52 8.96
C SER A 94 16.44 -17.26 9.65
N SER A 95 16.05 -16.09 9.18
CA SER A 95 16.41 -14.80 9.78
C SER A 95 16.05 -14.72 11.27
N TYR A 96 14.99 -15.41 11.68
CA TYR A 96 14.54 -15.47 13.06
C TYR A 96 15.35 -16.41 13.95
N ASP A 97 15.91 -17.48 13.39
CA ASP A 97 16.71 -18.47 14.11
C ASP A 97 18.20 -18.05 14.22
N ALA A 98 18.66 -17.20 13.30
CA ALA A 98 20.09 -16.84 13.16
C ALA A 98 20.55 -15.68 14.06
N VAL A 99 19.66 -15.09 14.86
CA VAL A 99 19.93 -13.88 15.66
C VAL A 99 19.50 -14.08 17.10
N ASP A 100 20.31 -13.64 18.05
CA ASP A 100 19.92 -13.53 19.46
C ASP A 100 18.96 -12.35 19.63
N TRP A 101 17.71 -12.64 19.91
CA TRP A 101 16.68 -11.63 20.10
C TRP A 101 16.69 -11.07 21.54
N PRO A 102 16.35 -9.78 21.73
CA PRO A 102 16.28 -9.16 23.05
C PRO A 102 15.21 -9.81 23.94
N GLU A 103 15.37 -9.75 25.25
CA GLU A 103 14.44 -10.33 26.23
C GLU A 103 13.00 -9.77 26.19
N ASN A 104 12.83 -8.55 25.63
CA ASN A 104 11.51 -7.96 25.45
C ASN A 104 10.82 -8.43 24.17
N VAL A 105 11.48 -9.26 23.33
CA VAL A 105 10.95 -9.76 22.05
C VAL A 105 10.59 -11.25 22.19
N HIS A 106 9.36 -11.58 21.86
CA HIS A 106 8.89 -12.96 21.74
C HIS A 106 8.55 -13.27 20.30
N ILE A 107 9.11 -14.35 19.75
CA ILE A 107 8.82 -14.84 18.40
C ILE A 107 8.02 -16.11 18.49
N PHE A 108 6.88 -16.15 17.85
CA PHE A 108 6.14 -17.39 17.66
C PHE A 108 6.86 -18.24 16.60
N THR A 109 7.18 -19.48 16.95
CA THR A 109 8.01 -20.35 16.09
C THR A 109 7.27 -21.59 15.61
N ALA A 110 6.04 -21.79 16.08
CA ALA A 110 5.23 -22.94 15.74
C ALA A 110 4.00 -22.51 14.90
N ARG A 111 3.59 -23.41 14.02
CA ARG A 111 2.34 -23.31 13.29
C ARG A 111 1.10 -23.40 14.18
N THR A 112 1.21 -24.17 15.27
CA THR A 112 0.16 -24.28 16.27
C THR A 112 0.15 -23.07 17.18
N PRO A 113 -1.03 -22.59 17.62
CA PRO A 113 -1.12 -21.43 18.51
C PRO A 113 -0.34 -21.64 19.81
N GLN A 114 0.36 -20.61 20.22
CA GLN A 114 1.08 -20.50 21.48
C GLN A 114 0.59 -19.27 22.22
N THR A 115 0.41 -19.35 23.54
CA THR A 115 -0.06 -18.21 24.34
C THR A 115 0.99 -17.80 25.36
N VAL A 116 1.30 -16.50 25.37
CA VAL A 116 2.18 -15.85 26.34
C VAL A 116 1.34 -14.99 27.27
N LEU A 117 1.48 -15.21 28.57
CA LEU A 117 0.80 -14.40 29.59
C LEU A 117 1.61 -13.15 29.92
N LEU A 118 0.92 -12.04 30.11
CA LEU A 118 1.45 -10.74 30.54
C LEU A 118 0.74 -10.31 31.83
N PRO A 119 1.10 -10.90 32.98
CA PRO A 119 0.41 -10.65 34.24
C PRO A 119 0.44 -9.18 34.65
N GLU A 120 1.53 -8.47 34.34
CA GLU A 120 1.72 -7.05 34.63
C GLU A 120 0.74 -6.13 33.85
N LEU A 121 0.18 -6.62 32.73
CA LEU A 121 -0.79 -5.91 31.88
C LEU A 121 -2.20 -6.53 31.98
N ASN A 122 -2.42 -7.55 32.82
CA ASN A 122 -3.63 -8.35 32.86
C ASN A 122 -4.04 -8.83 31.46
N ALA A 123 -3.09 -9.29 30.66
CA ALA A 123 -3.26 -9.61 29.27
C ALA A 123 -2.61 -10.94 28.88
N SER A 124 -2.96 -11.43 27.71
CA SER A 124 -2.28 -12.52 27.02
C SER A 124 -2.10 -12.18 25.54
N VAL A 125 -1.08 -12.79 24.92
CA VAL A 125 -0.87 -12.72 23.47
C VAL A 125 -0.78 -14.14 22.92
N THR A 126 -1.67 -14.49 22.00
CA THR A 126 -1.69 -15.77 21.30
C THR A 126 -1.26 -15.57 19.86
N GLY A 127 -0.30 -16.35 19.39
CA GLY A 127 0.22 -16.22 18.03
C GLY A 127 0.61 -17.57 17.42
N ALA A 128 0.77 -17.59 16.10
CA ALA A 128 1.26 -18.74 15.34
C ALA A 128 2.07 -18.27 14.14
N ALA A 129 3.16 -18.97 13.83
CA ALA A 129 4.05 -18.66 12.73
C ALA A 129 3.62 -19.33 11.41
N PHE A 130 4.02 -18.77 10.28
CA PHE A 130 4.27 -19.55 9.09
C PHE A 130 5.55 -20.34 9.26
N THR A 131 5.54 -21.61 8.85
CA THR A 131 6.69 -22.52 8.88
C THR A 131 7.09 -23.00 7.49
N ALA A 132 6.44 -22.51 6.47
CA ALA A 132 6.72 -22.68 5.05
C ALA A 132 6.13 -21.50 4.27
N ALA A 133 6.59 -21.27 3.04
CA ALA A 133 6.09 -20.18 2.17
C ALA A 133 4.59 -20.33 1.82
N GLU A 134 4.06 -21.53 1.88
CA GLU A 134 2.63 -21.80 1.64
C GLU A 134 2.06 -22.60 2.81
N GLU A 135 0.88 -22.22 3.25
CA GLU A 135 0.14 -22.90 4.31
C GLU A 135 -1.34 -23.01 3.94
N TRP A 136 -1.70 -24.16 3.38
CA TRP A 136 -3.04 -24.49 2.91
C TRP A 136 -4.04 -24.83 4.01
N GLN A 137 -3.55 -25.12 5.23
CA GLN A 137 -4.44 -25.43 6.33
C GLN A 137 -5.15 -24.16 6.80
N PRO A 138 -6.49 -24.13 6.80
CA PRO A 138 -7.25 -22.99 7.27
C PRO A 138 -6.99 -22.70 8.75
N PHE A 139 -7.20 -21.46 9.12
CA PHE A 139 -7.20 -21.03 10.52
C PHE A 139 -8.33 -21.71 11.30
N ASP A 140 -7.99 -22.28 12.46
CA ASP A 140 -8.93 -22.83 13.43
C ASP A 140 -9.10 -21.87 14.61
N GLY A 141 -10.20 -21.14 14.60
CA GLY A 141 -10.48 -20.14 15.63
C GLY A 141 -10.70 -20.74 17.03
N ALA A 142 -11.19 -21.98 17.11
CA ALA A 142 -11.40 -22.63 18.41
C ALA A 142 -10.07 -22.99 19.10
N ALA A 143 -9.03 -23.27 18.32
CA ALA A 143 -7.68 -23.52 18.84
C ALA A 143 -6.95 -22.23 19.26
N PHE A 144 -7.44 -21.06 18.81
CA PHE A 144 -6.81 -19.75 19.04
C PHE A 144 -7.44 -19.03 20.23
N SER A 145 -7.25 -19.59 21.42
CA SER A 145 -7.80 -19.05 22.66
C SER A 145 -6.77 -18.22 23.42
N GLY A 146 -7.17 -17.05 23.90
CA GLY A 146 -6.34 -16.18 24.74
C GLY A 146 -6.24 -16.60 26.21
N GLY A 147 -6.86 -17.70 26.62
CA GLY A 147 -6.94 -18.14 28.00
C GLY A 147 -7.84 -17.25 28.88
N ASP A 148 -7.52 -17.17 30.19
CA ASP A 148 -8.37 -16.47 31.16
C ASP A 148 -8.02 -14.99 31.39
N ALA A 149 -7.10 -14.43 30.62
CA ALA A 149 -6.72 -13.02 30.76
C ALA A 149 -7.88 -12.09 30.37
N PRO A 150 -8.08 -10.95 31.07
CA PRO A 150 -9.11 -9.96 30.74
C PRO A 150 -8.94 -9.37 29.33
N ILE A 151 -7.69 -9.11 28.91
CA ILE A 151 -7.36 -8.64 27.58
C ILE A 151 -6.62 -9.75 26.83
N ARG A 152 -7.17 -10.17 25.70
CA ARG A 152 -6.64 -11.26 24.90
C ARG A 152 -6.31 -10.78 23.51
N LEU A 153 -5.01 -10.64 23.23
CA LEU A 153 -4.52 -10.26 21.93
C LEU A 153 -4.20 -11.50 21.10
N GLY A 154 -4.48 -11.42 19.81
CA GLY A 154 -4.03 -12.38 18.82
C GLY A 154 -3.08 -11.72 17.83
N ILE A 155 -2.11 -12.48 17.32
CA ILE A 155 -1.24 -12.07 16.24
C ILE A 155 -1.10 -13.22 15.24
N LEU A 156 -1.34 -12.92 13.95
CA LEU A 156 -1.37 -13.93 12.93
C LEU A 156 -1.07 -13.30 11.56
N HIS A 157 -0.40 -14.04 10.70
CA HIS A 157 -0.28 -13.68 9.29
C HIS A 157 -1.20 -14.59 8.46
N GLY A 158 -1.92 -14.04 7.47
CA GLY A 158 -2.82 -14.82 6.61
C GLY A 158 -3.93 -14.00 5.97
N GLU A 159 -4.71 -14.66 5.12
CA GLU A 159 -5.73 -14.04 4.28
C GLU A 159 -7.15 -14.22 4.84
N VAL A 160 -7.83 -13.14 5.18
CA VAL A 160 -9.24 -13.19 5.56
C VAL A 160 -10.08 -13.42 4.30
N THR A 161 -10.58 -14.65 4.18
CA THR A 161 -11.37 -15.09 3.02
C THR A 161 -12.41 -16.12 3.42
N ARG A 162 -13.42 -16.31 2.57
CA ARG A 162 -14.39 -17.43 2.68
C ARG A 162 -14.02 -18.61 1.77
N GLY A 163 -13.02 -18.42 0.94
CA GLY A 163 -12.50 -19.43 0.02
C GLY A 163 -11.27 -20.15 0.56
N GLU A 164 -10.64 -20.92 -0.30
CA GLU A 164 -9.33 -21.52 -0.05
C GLU A 164 -8.24 -20.48 -0.29
N SER A 165 -7.15 -20.55 0.46
CA SER A 165 -5.95 -19.77 0.25
C SER A 165 -4.73 -20.59 0.63
N LYS A 166 -3.66 -20.44 -0.13
CA LYS A 166 -2.34 -20.98 0.21
C LYS A 166 -1.60 -20.14 1.27
N TYR A 167 -2.22 -19.04 1.69
CA TYR A 167 -1.67 -18.14 2.69
C TYR A 167 -2.53 -18.15 3.96
N ARG A 168 -2.84 -19.33 4.48
CA ARG A 168 -3.65 -19.55 5.68
C ARG A 168 -5.00 -18.81 5.60
N ALA A 169 -5.98 -19.44 4.93
CA ALA A 169 -7.34 -18.90 4.84
C ALA A 169 -7.93 -18.68 6.25
N ILE A 170 -8.35 -17.45 6.54
CA ILE A 170 -8.97 -17.03 7.81
C ILE A 170 -10.43 -16.69 7.53
N ALA A 171 -11.35 -17.64 7.79
CA ALA A 171 -12.76 -17.35 7.61
C ALA A 171 -13.26 -16.43 8.74
N PRO A 172 -14.10 -15.40 8.44
CA PRO A 172 -14.70 -14.57 9.50
C PRO A 172 -15.48 -15.36 10.55
N SER A 173 -16.05 -16.50 10.18
CA SER A 173 -16.70 -17.43 11.10
C SER A 173 -15.72 -18.07 12.09
N GLU A 174 -14.46 -18.26 11.69
CA GLU A 174 -13.42 -18.79 12.58
C GLU A 174 -12.91 -17.70 13.53
N ILE A 175 -12.74 -16.44 13.06
CA ILE A 175 -12.43 -15.32 13.95
C ILE A 175 -13.50 -15.17 15.03
N LYS A 176 -14.77 -15.35 14.69
CA LYS A 176 -15.88 -15.33 15.66
C LYS A 176 -15.79 -16.40 16.75
N LYS A 177 -15.10 -17.52 16.49
CA LYS A 177 -14.94 -18.61 17.47
C LYS A 177 -13.79 -18.34 18.43
N THR A 178 -12.90 -17.41 18.12
CA THR A 178 -11.87 -16.98 19.06
C THR A 178 -12.53 -16.25 20.22
N ASP A 179 -11.88 -16.22 21.35
CA ASP A 179 -12.27 -15.39 22.50
C ASP A 179 -11.38 -14.15 22.65
N LEU A 180 -10.70 -13.77 21.57
CA LEU A 180 -9.79 -12.64 21.55
C LEU A 180 -10.52 -11.31 21.66
N THR A 181 -9.88 -10.35 22.31
CA THR A 181 -10.30 -8.94 22.30
C THR A 181 -9.91 -8.29 20.97
N TYR A 182 -8.66 -8.51 20.52
CA TYR A 182 -8.12 -7.96 19.28
C TYR A 182 -7.23 -8.98 18.57
N LEU A 183 -7.38 -9.12 17.26
CA LEU A 183 -6.55 -9.94 16.38
C LEU A 183 -5.80 -9.05 15.39
N ALA A 184 -4.49 -8.95 15.56
CA ALA A 184 -3.58 -8.27 14.65
C ALA A 184 -3.23 -9.19 13.48
N LEU A 185 -3.48 -8.73 12.26
CA LEU A 185 -3.26 -9.46 11.02
C LEU A 185 -2.24 -8.77 10.12
N GLY A 186 -1.38 -9.56 9.47
CA GLY A 186 -0.54 -9.18 8.33
C GLY A 186 -0.90 -9.99 7.09
N HIS A 187 -0.31 -9.66 5.94
CA HIS A 187 -0.49 -10.21 4.60
C HIS A 187 -1.16 -9.24 3.62
N VAL A 188 -2.12 -8.46 4.06
CA VAL A 188 -2.82 -7.49 3.21
C VAL A 188 -2.20 -6.12 3.40
N HIS A 189 -1.54 -5.61 2.36
CA HIS A 189 -0.73 -4.39 2.38
C HIS A 189 -1.55 -3.10 2.45
N ARG A 190 -2.87 -3.20 2.57
CA ARG A 190 -3.78 -2.06 2.71
C ARG A 190 -4.46 -2.10 4.07
N CYS A 191 -4.36 -1.01 4.82
CA CYS A 191 -5.15 -0.84 6.03
C CYS A 191 -6.63 -0.62 5.67
N GLY A 192 -7.49 -1.48 6.19
CA GLY A 192 -8.96 -1.39 6.02
C GLY A 192 -9.70 -0.91 7.26
N GLY A 193 -8.95 -0.44 8.29
CA GLY A 193 -9.49 -0.12 9.60
C GLY A 193 -9.89 -1.36 10.40
N VAL A 194 -10.41 -1.12 11.60
CA VAL A 194 -10.85 -2.19 12.51
C VAL A 194 -12.18 -2.77 12.03
N GLN A 195 -12.22 -4.09 11.93
CA GLN A 195 -13.41 -4.88 11.59
C GLN A 195 -13.80 -5.78 12.78
N TRP A 196 -15.00 -6.32 12.75
CA TRP A 196 -15.53 -7.13 13.83
C TRP A 196 -16.10 -8.46 13.33
N ALA A 197 -15.72 -9.53 14.01
CA ALA A 197 -16.31 -10.85 13.85
C ALA A 197 -16.83 -11.35 15.21
N GLY A 198 -18.12 -11.21 15.43
CA GLY A 198 -18.72 -11.45 16.76
C GLY A 198 -18.24 -10.42 17.78
N LYS A 199 -17.47 -10.85 18.79
CA LYS A 199 -16.89 -9.99 19.82
C LYS A 199 -15.43 -9.63 19.56
N THR A 200 -14.78 -10.29 18.59
CA THR A 200 -13.38 -10.09 18.27
C THR A 200 -13.22 -8.97 17.27
N ALA A 201 -12.50 -7.93 17.64
CA ALA A 201 -12.00 -6.92 16.71
C ALA A 201 -10.78 -7.47 15.96
N TYR A 202 -10.65 -7.19 14.67
CA TYR A 202 -9.48 -7.55 13.89
C TYR A 202 -9.15 -6.50 12.84
N ALA A 203 -7.89 -6.41 12.48
CA ALA A 203 -7.46 -5.48 11.45
C ALA A 203 -6.17 -5.92 10.75
N TYR A 204 -6.01 -5.47 9.52
CA TYR A 204 -4.73 -5.38 8.84
C TYR A 204 -4.16 -3.99 9.03
N SER A 205 -2.89 -3.89 9.44
CA SER A 205 -2.20 -2.60 9.52
C SER A 205 -1.83 -2.03 8.14
N GLY A 206 -1.78 -2.88 7.13
CA GLY A 206 -1.12 -2.58 5.87
C GLY A 206 0.39 -2.68 5.99
N CYS A 207 1.10 -2.42 4.87
CA CYS A 207 2.56 -2.38 4.86
C CYS A 207 3.08 -1.03 5.41
N LEU A 208 4.28 -1.05 6.01
CA LEU A 208 4.86 0.17 6.56
C LEU A 208 5.56 1.04 5.51
N PRO A 209 6.43 0.56 4.58
CA PRO A 209 6.72 1.28 3.35
C PRO A 209 5.91 0.70 2.18
N GLY A 210 5.46 1.55 1.28
CA GLY A 210 5.05 1.09 -0.05
C GLY A 210 6.28 0.69 -0.87
N ARG A 211 6.15 -0.31 -1.76
CA ARG A 211 7.24 -0.86 -2.56
C ARG A 211 7.04 -0.68 -4.06
N GLY A 212 5.84 -0.25 -4.46
CA GLY A 212 5.49 -0.08 -5.85
C GLY A 212 4.18 0.68 -6.06
N PHE A 213 3.82 0.90 -7.32
CA PHE A 213 2.60 1.62 -7.70
C PHE A 213 1.31 0.80 -7.54
N ASP A 214 1.39 -0.43 -7.15
CA ASP A 214 0.29 -1.27 -6.65
C ASP A 214 -0.01 -1.03 -5.17
N GLU A 215 0.89 -0.35 -4.46
CA GLU A 215 0.78 -0.01 -3.04
C GLU A 215 0.72 1.51 -2.82
N THR A 216 -0.19 2.20 -3.51
CA THR A 216 -0.31 3.67 -3.44
C THR A 216 -0.90 4.18 -2.12
N GLY A 217 -0.74 5.48 -1.88
CA GLY A 217 -1.30 6.23 -0.74
C GLY A 217 -0.52 6.04 0.56
N ASP A 218 -1.12 6.49 1.64
CA ASP A 218 -0.50 6.48 2.96
C ASP A 218 -0.21 5.06 3.45
N LYS A 219 0.98 4.89 4.04
CA LYS A 219 1.46 3.65 4.65
C LYS A 219 1.85 3.94 6.10
N GLY A 220 1.63 2.94 6.96
CA GLY A 220 1.85 3.16 8.38
C GLY A 220 1.50 1.95 9.22
N PHE A 221 1.00 2.19 10.41
CA PHE A 221 0.63 1.18 11.39
C PHE A 221 -0.65 1.56 12.12
N LEU A 222 -1.23 0.63 12.86
CA LEU A 222 -2.35 0.90 13.76
C LEU A 222 -1.82 1.12 15.18
N PHE A 223 -2.37 2.13 15.86
CA PHE A 223 -2.07 2.40 17.25
C PHE A 223 -3.33 2.79 18.00
N GLY A 224 -3.42 2.36 19.26
CA GLY A 224 -4.56 2.71 20.08
C GLY A 224 -4.69 1.92 21.36
N GLU A 225 -5.86 1.91 21.92
CA GLU A 225 -6.14 1.32 23.22
C GLU A 225 -7.00 0.05 23.09
N VAL A 226 -6.55 -1.01 23.78
CA VAL A 226 -7.30 -2.26 23.92
C VAL A 226 -7.61 -2.46 25.40
N THR A 227 -8.89 -2.58 25.71
CA THR A 227 -9.42 -2.82 27.06
C THR A 227 -10.31 -4.06 27.05
N PRO A 228 -10.69 -4.61 28.21
CA PRO A 228 -11.67 -5.71 28.25
C PRO A 228 -13.03 -5.34 27.64
N GLU A 229 -13.37 -4.04 27.63
CA GLU A 229 -14.66 -3.50 27.19
C GLU A 229 -14.66 -3.11 25.70
N GLY A 230 -13.50 -2.86 25.09
CA GLY A 230 -13.45 -2.40 23.70
C GLY A 230 -12.05 -2.21 23.11
N VAL A 231 -12.07 -1.91 21.83
CA VAL A 231 -10.88 -1.69 21.00
C VAL A 231 -11.05 -0.36 20.28
N ASP A 232 -10.08 0.53 20.48
CA ASP A 232 -9.99 1.83 19.81
C ASP A 232 -8.60 1.93 19.19
N MET A 233 -8.51 1.62 17.89
CA MET A 233 -7.26 1.58 17.13
C MET A 233 -7.39 2.48 15.90
N GLU A 234 -6.48 3.40 15.74
CA GLU A 234 -6.44 4.34 14.63
C GLU A 234 -5.23 4.07 13.73
N PHE A 235 -5.38 4.37 12.45
CA PHE A 235 -4.28 4.31 11.50
C PHE A 235 -3.39 5.55 11.65
N VAL A 236 -2.08 5.32 11.81
CA VAL A 236 -1.05 6.35 11.89
C VAL A 236 -0.26 6.32 10.58
N PRO A 237 -0.43 7.31 9.68
CA PRO A 237 0.44 7.47 8.51
C PRO A 237 1.87 7.69 8.97
N PHE A 238 2.80 6.87 8.48
CA PHE A 238 4.16 6.89 9.05
C PHE A 238 5.29 6.72 8.04
N ALA A 239 5.00 6.14 6.86
CA ALA A 239 5.99 6.03 5.80
C ALA A 239 6.54 7.41 5.40
N LEU A 240 7.83 7.45 5.10
CA LEU A 240 8.49 8.69 4.64
C LEU A 240 8.02 9.09 3.25
N ARG A 241 7.70 8.09 2.41
CA ARG A 241 7.33 8.25 0.99
C ARG A 241 6.05 7.52 0.68
N ARG A 242 5.26 8.12 -0.19
CA ARG A 242 4.08 7.49 -0.78
C ARG A 242 4.34 7.20 -2.26
N TYR A 243 3.71 6.18 -2.76
CA TYR A 243 3.56 6.00 -4.20
C TYR A 243 2.26 6.66 -4.64
N GLN A 244 2.33 7.49 -5.67
CA GLN A 244 1.17 8.14 -6.28
C GLN A 244 1.09 7.78 -7.75
N SER A 245 -0.10 7.42 -8.24
CA SER A 245 -0.38 7.20 -9.65
C SER A 245 -1.55 8.08 -10.05
N VAL A 246 -1.32 9.03 -10.92
CA VAL A 246 -2.31 10.04 -11.34
C VAL A 246 -2.34 10.18 -12.85
N THR A 247 -3.45 10.73 -13.36
CA THR A 247 -3.61 11.08 -14.77
C THR A 247 -3.63 12.59 -14.91
N ALA A 248 -2.89 13.13 -15.89
CA ALA A 248 -2.84 14.52 -16.22
C ALA A 248 -3.32 14.75 -17.66
N ASP A 249 -4.45 15.43 -17.82
CA ASP A 249 -5.01 15.80 -19.13
C ASP A 249 -4.38 17.11 -19.61
N ILE A 250 -3.70 17.09 -20.77
CA ILE A 250 -3.00 18.22 -21.37
C ILE A 250 -3.78 18.92 -22.48
N THR A 251 -5.05 18.56 -22.72
CA THR A 251 -5.83 19.05 -23.87
C THR A 251 -5.86 20.59 -23.97
N GLU A 252 -5.96 21.30 -22.84
CA GLU A 252 -6.05 22.78 -22.81
C GLU A 252 -5.00 23.40 -21.89
N ARG A 253 -3.93 22.65 -21.55
CA ARG A 253 -2.92 23.07 -20.57
C ARG A 253 -1.52 22.76 -21.06
N GLU A 254 -0.58 23.55 -20.58
CA GLU A 254 0.83 23.20 -20.72
C GLU A 254 1.13 21.90 -19.93
N PRO A 255 1.86 20.94 -20.52
CA PRO A 255 2.09 19.63 -19.92
C PRO A 255 2.65 19.69 -18.48
N ALA A 256 3.62 20.58 -18.24
CA ALA A 256 4.19 20.74 -16.91
C ALA A 256 3.20 21.29 -15.88
N GLU A 257 2.31 22.18 -16.29
CA GLU A 257 1.25 22.71 -15.44
C GLU A 257 0.20 21.64 -15.12
N ALA A 258 -0.21 20.86 -16.11
CA ALA A 258 -1.14 19.74 -15.91
C ALA A 258 -0.60 18.71 -14.91
N VAL A 259 0.69 18.36 -15.01
CA VAL A 259 1.36 17.46 -14.06
C VAL A 259 1.38 18.07 -12.65
N ARG A 260 1.77 19.34 -12.49
CA ARG A 260 1.79 20.00 -11.16
C ARG A 260 0.41 20.07 -10.52
N GLN A 261 -0.66 20.22 -11.33
CA GLN A 261 -2.03 20.26 -10.82
C GLN A 261 -2.60 18.87 -10.49
N ALA A 262 -2.12 17.82 -11.15
CA ALA A 262 -2.57 16.46 -10.91
C ALA A 262 -1.96 15.83 -9.64
N LEU A 263 -0.78 16.29 -9.25
CA LEU A 263 -0.08 15.80 -8.06
C LEU A 263 -0.52 16.54 -6.81
N GLU A 264 -0.45 15.85 -5.66
CA GLU A 264 -0.70 16.48 -4.36
C GLU A 264 0.36 17.54 -4.04
N PRO A 265 0.00 18.65 -3.39
CA PRO A 265 0.92 19.76 -3.13
C PRO A 265 2.15 19.40 -2.29
N ASP A 266 2.05 18.35 -1.48
CA ASP A 266 3.10 17.86 -0.56
C ASP A 266 3.88 16.65 -1.11
N CYS A 267 3.83 16.41 -2.43
CA CYS A 267 4.45 15.25 -3.07
C CYS A 267 6.00 15.27 -3.12
N GLY A 268 6.66 16.25 -2.54
CA GLY A 268 8.12 16.42 -2.64
C GLY A 268 8.96 15.21 -2.22
N GLN A 269 8.46 14.39 -1.31
CA GLN A 269 9.11 13.15 -0.89
C GLN A 269 8.56 11.90 -1.59
N ASP A 270 7.51 12.02 -2.39
CA ASP A 270 6.78 10.90 -2.95
C ASP A 270 7.43 10.37 -4.25
N ILE A 271 7.04 9.16 -4.62
CA ILE A 271 7.37 8.50 -5.88
C ILE A 271 6.12 8.57 -6.75
N CYS A 272 6.18 9.34 -7.82
CA CYS A 272 5.01 9.69 -8.61
C CYS A 272 5.08 9.07 -10.01
N ARG A 273 3.99 8.46 -10.45
CA ARG A 273 3.73 8.08 -11.83
C ARG A 273 2.61 8.94 -12.38
N VAL A 274 2.87 9.60 -13.51
CA VAL A 274 1.88 10.42 -14.17
C VAL A 274 1.63 9.90 -15.59
N LEU A 275 0.38 9.54 -15.85
CA LEU A 275 -0.11 9.20 -17.17
C LEU A 275 -0.60 10.48 -17.83
N LEU A 276 0.11 10.92 -18.88
CA LEU A 276 -0.31 12.07 -19.70
C LEU A 276 -1.36 11.61 -20.70
N THR A 277 -2.47 12.30 -20.74
CA THR A 277 -3.61 12.02 -21.66
C THR A 277 -4.08 13.30 -22.36
N GLY A 278 -5.00 13.14 -23.29
CA GLY A 278 -5.60 14.27 -23.97
C GLY A 278 -4.93 14.64 -25.29
N ALA A 279 -5.42 15.73 -25.90
CA ALA A 279 -4.94 16.20 -27.18
C ALA A 279 -3.70 17.11 -27.02
N ARG A 280 -2.61 16.79 -27.71
CA ARG A 280 -1.40 17.62 -27.73
C ARG A 280 -1.36 18.50 -28.97
N ARG A 281 -0.97 19.76 -28.78
CA ARG A 281 -0.81 20.74 -29.90
C ARG A 281 0.56 20.64 -30.54
N GLU A 282 1.57 20.27 -29.78
CA GLU A 282 2.95 20.15 -30.25
C GLU A 282 3.50 18.75 -29.94
N GLU A 283 4.63 18.44 -30.50
CA GLU A 283 5.32 17.15 -30.20
C GLU A 283 5.82 17.18 -28.76
N LEU A 284 5.43 16.18 -27.98
CA LEU A 284 5.75 16.07 -26.56
C LEU A 284 7.09 15.34 -26.37
N SER A 285 8.06 16.02 -25.77
CA SER A 285 9.31 15.39 -25.33
C SER A 285 9.23 15.06 -23.84
N LEU A 286 9.02 13.77 -23.51
CA LEU A 286 9.01 13.32 -22.11
C LEU A 286 10.33 13.65 -21.39
N ALA A 287 11.47 13.56 -22.07
CA ALA A 287 12.77 13.88 -21.46
C ALA A 287 12.89 15.36 -21.09
N ALA A 288 12.39 16.27 -21.96
CA ALA A 288 12.38 17.70 -21.67
C ALA A 288 11.41 18.02 -20.51
N LEU A 289 10.22 17.42 -20.52
CA LEU A 289 9.23 17.57 -19.46
C LEU A 289 9.74 17.05 -18.12
N GLN A 290 10.41 15.90 -18.12
CA GLN A 290 11.00 15.31 -16.90
C GLN A 290 12.14 16.19 -16.35
N ALA A 291 12.93 16.81 -17.21
CA ALA A 291 13.97 17.77 -16.80
C ALA A 291 13.36 19.07 -16.21
N GLU A 292 12.26 19.57 -16.79
CA GLU A 292 11.54 20.74 -16.28
C GLU A 292 10.90 20.49 -14.91
N LEU A 293 10.41 19.27 -14.68
CA LEU A 293 9.76 18.85 -13.45
C LEU A 293 10.75 18.26 -12.43
N ALA A 294 12.06 18.34 -12.70
CA ALA A 294 13.07 17.80 -11.78
C ALA A 294 12.97 18.45 -10.40
N GLY A 295 12.93 17.60 -9.35
CA GLY A 295 12.81 18.06 -7.95
C GLY A 295 11.37 18.31 -7.48
N LEU A 296 10.35 18.10 -8.32
CA LEU A 296 8.95 18.19 -7.89
C LEU A 296 8.59 17.08 -6.88
N CYS A 297 9.12 15.88 -7.09
CA CYS A 297 9.00 14.73 -6.19
C CYS A 297 10.31 13.95 -6.14
N ALA A 298 10.42 12.97 -5.25
CA ALA A 298 11.65 12.18 -5.08
C ALA A 298 11.99 11.34 -6.32
N ALA A 299 10.96 10.81 -6.97
CA ALA A 299 11.08 10.17 -8.27
C ALA A 299 9.82 10.43 -9.10
N LEU A 300 9.99 10.73 -10.39
CA LEU A 300 8.91 10.99 -11.34
C LEU A 300 9.02 10.05 -12.52
N GLU A 301 7.98 9.29 -12.79
CA GLU A 301 7.80 8.47 -13.98
C GLU A 301 6.69 9.08 -14.83
N LEU A 302 6.97 9.38 -16.10
CA LEU A 302 6.00 9.93 -17.06
C LEU A 302 5.69 8.89 -18.13
N THR A 303 4.41 8.67 -18.40
CA THR A 303 3.92 7.83 -19.50
C THR A 303 3.08 8.69 -20.43
N ASP A 304 3.28 8.58 -21.75
CA ASP A 304 2.56 9.34 -22.77
C ASP A 304 1.49 8.48 -23.44
N GLU A 305 0.24 8.79 -23.17
CA GLU A 305 -0.95 8.30 -23.87
C GLU A 305 -1.72 9.46 -24.54
N THR A 306 -1.01 10.55 -24.85
CA THR A 306 -1.59 11.70 -25.56
C THR A 306 -1.72 11.39 -27.04
N TYR A 307 -2.62 12.10 -27.69
CA TYR A 307 -2.81 12.03 -29.15
C TYR A 307 -2.67 13.44 -29.76
N PRO A 308 -2.23 13.55 -31.04
CA PRO A 308 -2.19 14.84 -31.71
C PRO A 308 -3.58 15.49 -31.74
N GLU A 309 -3.65 16.80 -31.46
CA GLU A 309 -4.89 17.55 -31.68
C GLU A 309 -5.23 17.48 -33.16
N GLU A 310 -6.27 16.73 -33.52
CA GLU A 310 -6.76 16.70 -34.88
C GLU A 310 -7.47 18.03 -35.14
N ASP A 311 -6.98 18.82 -36.11
CA ASP A 311 -7.79 19.88 -36.67
C ASP A 311 -8.96 19.24 -37.41
N ILE A 312 -10.08 19.11 -36.68
CA ILE A 312 -11.32 18.53 -37.21
C ILE A 312 -11.69 19.19 -38.57
N TRP A 313 -11.30 20.44 -38.73
CA TRP A 313 -11.65 21.24 -39.90
C TRP A 313 -10.64 21.16 -41.05
N ALA A 314 -9.48 20.55 -40.85
CA ALA A 314 -8.42 20.46 -41.87
C ALA A 314 -8.91 19.82 -43.20
N ARG A 315 -9.93 18.98 -43.09
CA ARG A 315 -10.47 18.23 -44.23
C ARG A 315 -11.77 18.82 -44.82
N CYS A 316 -12.19 20.02 -44.42
CA CYS A 316 -13.37 20.71 -44.98
C CYS A 316 -13.29 20.93 -46.50
N GLY A 317 -12.08 20.99 -47.06
CA GLY A 317 -11.88 21.22 -48.53
C GLY A 317 -11.80 19.92 -49.34
N GLU A 318 -11.96 18.74 -48.78
CA GLU A 318 -11.94 17.47 -49.51
C GLU A 318 -13.23 17.32 -50.36
N ASP A 319 -13.07 16.88 -51.63
CA ASP A 319 -14.19 16.48 -52.48
C ASP A 319 -14.66 15.08 -52.11
N SER A 320 -15.29 14.97 -50.92
CA SER A 320 -15.75 13.73 -50.32
C SER A 320 -16.96 13.95 -49.42
N LEU A 321 -17.70 12.90 -49.09
CA LEU A 321 -18.82 12.97 -48.14
C LEU A 321 -18.36 13.55 -46.80
N ARG A 322 -17.15 13.18 -46.35
CA ARG A 322 -16.53 13.69 -45.14
C ARG A 322 -16.26 15.22 -45.23
N GLY A 323 -15.69 15.67 -46.35
CA GLY A 323 -15.43 17.09 -46.56
C GLY A 323 -16.72 17.93 -46.55
N LEU A 324 -17.78 17.47 -47.25
CA LEU A 324 -19.09 18.12 -47.24
C LEU A 324 -19.72 18.15 -45.84
N PHE A 325 -19.63 17.05 -45.10
CA PHE A 325 -20.11 16.98 -43.73
C PHE A 325 -19.40 17.97 -42.79
N LEU A 326 -18.08 18.04 -42.88
CA LEU A 326 -17.29 18.98 -42.11
C LEU A 326 -17.53 20.43 -42.47
N GLN A 327 -17.72 20.73 -43.79
CA GLN A 327 -18.03 22.06 -44.25
C GLN A 327 -19.35 22.58 -43.67
N GLU A 328 -20.40 21.77 -43.71
CA GLU A 328 -21.71 22.11 -43.11
C GLU A 328 -21.60 22.39 -41.61
N LEU A 329 -20.87 21.53 -40.88
CA LEU A 329 -20.68 21.73 -39.43
C LEU A 329 -19.78 22.91 -39.09
N ARG A 330 -18.79 23.22 -39.93
CA ARG A 330 -17.95 24.42 -39.81
C ARG A 330 -18.73 25.70 -39.93
N GLU A 331 -19.60 25.80 -40.94
CA GLU A 331 -20.48 26.95 -41.13
C GLU A 331 -21.39 27.18 -39.92
N ARG A 332 -21.91 26.07 -39.34
CA ARG A 332 -22.71 26.15 -38.11
C ARG A 332 -21.88 26.57 -36.89
N TYR A 333 -20.67 26.04 -36.77
CA TYR A 333 -19.75 26.37 -35.69
C TYR A 333 -19.36 27.86 -35.72
N ASP A 334 -19.07 28.38 -36.90
CA ASP A 334 -18.68 29.79 -37.07
C ASP A 334 -19.86 30.77 -36.83
N ALA A 335 -21.10 30.30 -37.00
CA ALA A 335 -22.32 31.08 -36.75
C ALA A 335 -22.90 30.89 -35.32
N ALA A 336 -22.43 29.92 -34.56
CA ALA A 336 -22.98 29.54 -33.24
C ALA A 336 -22.48 30.45 -32.10
N GLU A 337 -23.30 30.60 -31.07
CA GLU A 337 -22.88 31.19 -29.81
C GLU A 337 -21.91 30.24 -29.06
N GLU A 338 -21.06 30.77 -28.17
CA GLU A 338 -19.99 30.01 -27.49
C GLU A 338 -20.52 28.80 -26.77
N ALA A 339 -21.70 28.86 -26.14
CA ALA A 339 -22.34 27.75 -25.42
C ALA A 339 -22.73 26.56 -26.33
N GLU A 340 -22.91 26.80 -27.65
CA GLU A 340 -23.33 25.75 -28.59
C GLU A 340 -22.15 25.11 -29.34
N LYS A 341 -21.00 25.79 -29.41
CA LYS A 341 -19.82 25.33 -30.13
C LYS A 341 -19.30 23.97 -29.73
N ASP A 342 -19.30 23.67 -28.44
CA ASP A 342 -18.85 22.38 -27.91
C ASP A 342 -19.74 21.22 -28.37
N GLY A 343 -21.05 21.45 -28.49
CA GLY A 343 -21.98 20.50 -29.05
C GLY A 343 -21.73 20.18 -30.52
N ILE A 344 -21.39 21.21 -31.31
CA ILE A 344 -21.07 21.06 -32.73
C ILE A 344 -19.72 20.34 -32.93
N LEU A 345 -18.72 20.65 -32.12
CA LEU A 345 -17.43 19.92 -32.12
C LEU A 345 -17.59 18.44 -31.80
N ARG A 346 -18.39 18.13 -30.79
CA ARG A 346 -18.73 16.72 -30.48
C ARG A 346 -19.42 16.03 -31.64
N ALA A 347 -20.41 16.68 -32.27
CA ALA A 347 -21.09 16.14 -33.45
C ALA A 347 -20.13 15.88 -34.61
N ALA A 348 -19.16 16.78 -34.83
CA ALA A 348 -18.15 16.60 -35.86
C ALA A 348 -17.24 15.42 -35.60
N ARG A 349 -16.77 15.24 -34.36
CA ARG A 349 -15.95 14.08 -33.94
C ARG A 349 -16.70 12.77 -34.10
N PHE A 350 -17.92 12.66 -33.59
CA PHE A 350 -18.77 11.47 -33.72
C PHE A 350 -19.04 11.14 -35.19
N GLY A 351 -19.37 12.13 -35.99
CA GLY A 351 -19.65 11.93 -37.43
C GLY A 351 -18.40 11.48 -38.20
N LEU A 352 -17.22 12.03 -37.90
CA LEU A 352 -15.96 11.60 -38.51
C LEU A 352 -15.63 10.16 -38.13
N ALA A 353 -15.73 9.78 -36.84
CA ALA A 353 -15.49 8.41 -36.40
C ALA A 353 -16.43 7.42 -37.12
N ALA A 354 -17.72 7.76 -37.23
CA ALA A 354 -18.68 6.93 -37.96
C ALA A 354 -18.36 6.80 -39.47
N LEU A 355 -17.93 7.88 -40.11
CA LEU A 355 -17.55 7.88 -41.55
C LEU A 355 -16.24 7.10 -41.80
N GLU A 356 -15.37 6.99 -40.80
CA GLU A 356 -14.09 6.28 -40.89
C GLU A 356 -14.13 4.86 -40.30
N ASN A 357 -15.29 4.36 -39.84
CA ASN A 357 -15.46 3.11 -39.13
C ASN A 357 -14.49 2.95 -37.94
N ARG A 358 -14.25 4.04 -37.20
CA ARG A 358 -13.45 4.02 -35.96
C ARG A 358 -14.40 3.99 -34.75
N ASP A 359 -14.04 3.24 -33.74
CA ASP A 359 -14.64 3.34 -32.41
C ASP A 359 -14.19 4.66 -31.73
N LEU A 360 -15.08 5.24 -30.93
CA LEU A 360 -14.84 6.52 -30.22
C LEU A 360 -14.26 6.29 -28.85
#